data_75bfb87445bbf3fadd305a3415eedd3e
#
_entry.id   75bfb87445bbf3fadd305a3415eedd3e
#
_cell.length_a   1.000
_cell.length_b   1.000
_cell.length_c   1.000
_cell.angle_alpha   90.00
_cell.angle_beta   90.00
_cell.angle_gamma   90.00
#
_symmetry.space_group_name_H-M   'P 1'
#
loop_
_entity.id
_entity.type
_entity.pdbx_description
1 polymer ?
#
loop_
_entity_poly.entity_id
_entity_poly.type
_entity_poly.pdbx_seq_one_letter_code
_entity_poly.pdbx_strand_id
1 'polypeptide(L)'
;MITLVDPNDSRAVRNKDNVLALYDLMIDRKKSEEATARFVGSTYVQHDPLIADGSDALGKYFGQVTRQRAKARVVVHRIIAVGDYVWAHVNFLNLFNDDPNDTGVAGVDIYRMDADGKAIEHWDVLQLVGDPKNSAPWVAPNVPRANPNGMF
;
A
#
# COMPACT_ATOMS: atom_id res chain seq x y z
N MET A 1 7.44 -12.48 -2.86
CA MET A 1 6.55 -11.63 -3.68
C MET A 1 6.29 -12.28 -5.02
N ILE A 2 5.02 -12.35 -5.43
CA ILE A 2 4.62 -12.80 -6.78
C ILE A 2 4.51 -11.56 -7.65
N THR A 3 5.14 -11.59 -8.83
CA THR A 3 5.14 -10.47 -9.78
C THR A 3 4.54 -10.92 -11.10
N LEU A 4 3.52 -10.19 -11.57
CA LEU A 4 2.84 -10.43 -12.85
C LEU A 4 2.95 -9.17 -13.70
N VAL A 5 3.87 -9.17 -14.64
CA VAL A 5 4.12 -8.07 -15.58
C VAL A 5 4.72 -8.67 -16.87
N ASP A 6 4.32 -8.16 -18.01
CA ASP A 6 5.01 -8.50 -19.27
C ASP A 6 6.42 -7.86 -19.23
N PRO A 7 7.50 -8.66 -19.24
CA PRO A 7 8.86 -8.13 -19.18
C PRO A 7 9.24 -7.30 -20.42
N ASN A 8 8.48 -7.40 -21.52
CA ASN A 8 8.67 -6.62 -22.75
C ASN A 8 7.90 -5.29 -22.72
N ASP A 9 6.97 -5.11 -21.79
CA ASP A 9 6.32 -3.80 -21.56
C ASP A 9 7.17 -2.99 -20.56
N SER A 10 8.12 -2.23 -21.11
CA SER A 10 9.02 -1.38 -20.31
C SER A 10 8.29 -0.35 -19.45
N ARG A 11 7.10 0.11 -19.87
CA ARG A 11 6.26 1.04 -19.12
C ARG A 11 5.67 0.34 -17.91
N ALA A 12 5.06 -0.82 -18.06
CA ALA A 12 4.50 -1.57 -16.96
C ALA A 12 5.59 -2.02 -15.97
N VAL A 13 6.75 -2.44 -16.44
CA VAL A 13 7.91 -2.77 -15.60
C VAL A 13 8.34 -1.56 -14.76
N ARG A 14 8.56 -0.40 -15.40
CA ARG A 14 8.89 0.85 -14.70
C ARG A 14 7.82 1.25 -13.68
N ASN A 15 6.56 1.22 -14.05
CA ASN A 15 5.44 1.59 -13.18
C ASN A 15 5.40 0.71 -11.93
N LYS A 16 5.56 -0.60 -12.08
CA LYS A 16 5.70 -1.54 -10.97
C LYS A 16 6.90 -1.19 -10.06
N ASP A 17 8.06 -0.93 -10.65
CA ASP A 17 9.28 -0.61 -9.88
C ASP A 17 9.12 0.71 -9.10
N ASN A 18 8.45 1.70 -9.69
CA ASN A 18 8.17 2.97 -9.03
C ASN A 18 7.20 2.82 -7.86
N VAL A 19 6.17 1.97 -7.95
CA VAL A 19 5.26 1.68 -6.83
C VAL A 19 6.00 0.96 -5.70
N LEU A 20 6.85 -0.01 -6.02
CA LEU A 20 7.68 -0.68 -5.00
C LEU A 20 8.63 0.31 -4.31
N ALA A 21 9.25 1.20 -5.07
CA ALA A 21 10.14 2.23 -4.52
C ALA A 21 9.38 3.28 -3.71
N LEU A 22 8.14 3.61 -4.09
CA LEU A 22 7.24 4.48 -3.32
C LEU A 22 6.98 3.88 -1.93
N TYR A 23 6.62 2.61 -1.83
CA TYR A 23 6.40 1.93 -0.55
C TYR A 23 7.65 1.90 0.32
N ASP A 24 8.78 1.44 -0.25
CA ASP A 24 10.06 1.37 0.47
C ASP A 24 10.42 2.74 1.05
N LEU A 25 10.42 3.77 0.21
CA LEU A 25 10.86 5.10 0.64
C LEU A 25 9.88 5.74 1.62
N MET A 26 8.58 5.63 1.36
CA MET A 26 7.53 6.28 2.16
C MET A 26 7.33 5.62 3.50
N ILE A 27 7.24 4.27 3.53
CA ILE A 27 6.85 3.51 4.72
C ILE A 27 8.06 2.89 5.41
N ASP A 28 8.89 2.10 4.71
CA ASP A 28 9.98 1.37 5.34
C ASP A 28 11.13 2.30 5.76
N ARG A 29 11.49 3.26 4.91
CA ARG A 29 12.56 4.23 5.16
C ARG A 29 12.11 5.54 5.79
N LYS A 30 10.78 5.74 6.02
CA LYS A 30 10.19 6.93 6.68
C LYS A 30 10.47 8.27 5.97
N LYS A 31 10.68 8.25 4.65
CA LYS A 31 11.01 9.41 3.83
C LYS A 31 9.83 9.81 2.94
N SER A 32 8.67 10.04 3.55
CA SER A 32 7.40 10.19 2.85
C SER A 32 7.38 11.36 1.87
N GLU A 33 7.91 12.52 2.25
CA GLU A 33 7.95 13.70 1.37
C GLU A 33 8.90 13.49 0.18
N GLU A 34 10.05 12.83 0.40
CA GLU A 34 10.96 12.45 -0.70
C GLU A 34 10.28 11.43 -1.64
N ALA A 35 9.55 10.47 -1.08
CA ALA A 35 8.83 9.45 -1.83
C ALA A 35 7.78 10.07 -2.76
N THR A 36 6.95 10.97 -2.22
CA THR A 36 5.90 11.63 -3.01
C THR A 36 6.46 12.56 -4.07
N ALA A 37 7.51 13.32 -3.77
CA ALA A 37 8.17 14.17 -4.74
C ALA A 37 8.72 13.39 -5.95
N ARG A 38 9.19 12.16 -5.71
CA ARG A 38 9.78 11.32 -6.77
C ARG A 38 8.76 10.53 -7.56
N PHE A 39 7.76 9.96 -6.90
CA PHE A 39 6.92 8.91 -7.48
C PHE A 39 5.44 9.30 -7.62
N VAL A 40 5.02 10.47 -7.10
CA VAL A 40 3.64 10.93 -7.18
C VAL A 40 3.55 12.19 -8.05
N GLY A 41 2.56 12.21 -8.92
CA GLY A 41 2.32 13.34 -9.82
C GLY A 41 1.66 14.52 -9.10
N SER A 42 1.77 15.71 -9.69
CA SER A 42 1.20 16.94 -9.12
C SER A 42 -0.33 16.94 -9.07
N THR A 43 -0.97 16.15 -9.91
CA THR A 43 -2.44 16.02 -10.02
C THR A 43 -2.94 14.73 -9.38
N TYR A 44 -2.40 14.34 -8.25
CA TYR A 44 -2.75 13.09 -7.58
C TYR A 44 -4.15 13.16 -6.97
N VAL A 45 -5.02 12.25 -7.41
CA VAL A 45 -6.39 12.05 -6.89
C VAL A 45 -6.39 10.88 -5.93
N GLN A 46 -6.94 11.08 -4.74
CA GLN A 46 -6.98 10.08 -3.68
C GLN A 46 -8.42 9.60 -3.44
N HIS A 47 -8.62 8.28 -3.37
CA HIS A 47 -9.92 7.69 -3.05
C HIS A 47 -9.99 7.06 -1.65
N ASP A 48 -8.88 7.02 -0.89
CA ASP A 48 -8.93 6.73 0.55
C ASP A 48 -9.54 7.95 1.28
N PRO A 49 -10.67 7.79 1.99
CA PRO A 49 -11.36 8.90 2.63
C PRO A 49 -10.57 9.57 3.78
N LEU A 50 -9.47 8.97 4.23
CA LEU A 50 -8.64 9.52 5.30
C LEU A 50 -7.57 10.49 4.79
N ILE A 51 -7.31 10.53 3.47
CA ILE A 51 -6.19 11.27 2.89
C ILE A 51 -6.72 12.24 1.83
N ALA A 52 -6.36 13.51 1.94
CA ALA A 52 -6.74 14.50 0.95
C ALA A 52 -5.99 14.33 -0.37
N ASP A 53 -6.53 14.89 -1.45
CA ASP A 53 -5.89 14.96 -2.76
C ASP A 53 -4.54 15.67 -2.73
N GLY A 54 -3.68 15.30 -3.66
CA GLY A 54 -2.39 15.92 -3.89
C GLY A 54 -1.21 15.20 -3.24
N SER A 55 -0.07 15.25 -3.91
CA SER A 55 1.17 14.61 -3.47
C SER A 55 1.65 15.13 -2.11
N ASP A 56 1.48 16.43 -1.84
CA ASP A 56 1.85 17.04 -0.56
C ASP A 56 1.02 16.52 0.61
N ALA A 57 -0.28 16.32 0.40
CA ALA A 57 -1.18 15.77 1.42
C ALA A 57 -0.78 14.33 1.77
N LEU A 58 -0.52 13.51 0.76
CA LEU A 58 -0.04 12.14 0.93
C LEU A 58 1.29 12.10 1.70
N GLY A 59 2.26 12.93 1.30
CA GLY A 59 3.57 13.00 1.95
C GLY A 59 3.49 13.42 3.42
N LYS A 60 2.66 14.41 3.73
CA LYS A 60 2.42 14.89 5.11
C LYS A 60 1.72 13.83 5.95
N TYR A 61 0.69 13.18 5.42
CA TYR A 61 -0.05 12.13 6.12
C TYR A 61 0.88 10.99 6.54
N PHE A 62 1.58 10.37 5.58
CA PHE A 62 2.49 9.28 5.91
C PHE A 62 3.73 9.74 6.68
N GLY A 63 4.19 10.97 6.48
CA GLY A 63 5.25 11.56 7.30
C GLY A 63 4.85 11.68 8.77
N GLN A 64 3.60 12.03 9.06
CA GLN A 64 3.07 12.07 10.42
C GLN A 64 2.90 10.65 11.00
N VAL A 65 2.28 9.74 10.26
CA VAL A 65 2.06 8.35 10.68
C VAL A 65 3.38 7.66 10.99
N THR A 66 4.34 7.69 10.06
CA THR A 66 5.60 6.96 10.19
C THR A 66 6.55 7.55 11.23
N ARG A 67 6.48 8.84 11.54
CA ARG A 67 7.20 9.43 12.68
C ARG A 67 6.73 8.86 14.02
N GLN A 68 5.44 8.55 14.13
CA GLN A 68 4.86 7.97 15.35
C GLN A 68 4.99 6.45 15.41
N ARG A 69 5.32 5.79 14.30
CA ARG A 69 5.34 4.33 14.11
C ARG A 69 6.69 3.86 13.59
N ALA A 70 7.68 3.83 14.49
CA ALA A 70 9.05 3.46 14.10
C ALA A 70 9.15 2.05 13.49
N LYS A 71 8.25 1.14 13.88
CA LYS A 71 8.19 -0.25 13.38
C LYS A 71 7.33 -0.41 12.13
N ALA A 72 6.67 0.65 11.66
CA ALA A 72 5.82 0.57 10.47
C ALA A 72 6.62 0.08 9.26
N ARG A 73 6.06 -0.90 8.56
CA ARG A 73 6.64 -1.48 7.35
C ARG A 73 5.55 -2.02 6.44
N VAL A 74 5.88 -2.20 5.17
CA VAL A 74 4.99 -2.82 4.19
C VAL A 74 5.60 -4.10 3.63
N VAL A 75 4.80 -5.14 3.52
CA VAL A 75 5.19 -6.39 2.86
C VAL A 75 4.33 -6.55 1.62
N VAL A 76 4.94 -6.48 0.45
CA VAL A 76 4.24 -6.73 -0.83
C VAL A 76 4.23 -8.22 -1.11
N HIS A 77 3.05 -8.81 -1.16
CA HIS A 77 2.86 -10.24 -1.43
C HIS A 77 2.69 -10.52 -2.92
N ARG A 78 1.90 -9.69 -3.61
CA ARG A 78 1.63 -9.80 -5.05
C ARG A 78 1.62 -8.42 -5.66
N ILE A 79 2.15 -8.29 -6.88
CA ILE A 79 2.08 -7.06 -7.65
C ILE A 79 1.81 -7.39 -9.13
N ILE A 80 0.89 -6.66 -9.72
CA ILE A 80 0.48 -6.80 -11.12
C ILE A 80 0.62 -5.43 -11.77
N ALA A 81 1.21 -5.37 -12.96
CA ALA A 81 1.26 -4.14 -13.73
C ALA A 81 0.87 -4.40 -15.19
N VAL A 82 -0.08 -3.61 -15.68
CA VAL A 82 -0.58 -3.66 -17.05
C VAL A 82 -0.84 -2.24 -17.53
N GLY A 83 -0.12 -1.82 -18.56
CA GLY A 83 -0.26 -0.46 -19.11
C GLY A 83 0.02 0.60 -18.03
N ASP A 84 -0.98 1.43 -17.76
CA ASP A 84 -0.89 2.52 -16.78
C ASP A 84 -1.30 2.12 -15.36
N TYR A 85 -1.71 0.88 -15.13
CA TYR A 85 -2.20 0.44 -13.84
C TYR A 85 -1.23 -0.50 -13.14
N VAL A 86 -1.10 -0.29 -11.81
CA VAL A 86 -0.37 -1.18 -10.91
C VAL A 86 -1.30 -1.57 -9.77
N TRP A 87 -1.42 -2.87 -9.51
CA TRP A 87 -2.18 -3.44 -8.41
C TRP A 87 -1.21 -4.13 -7.45
N ALA A 88 -1.28 -3.80 -6.19
CA ALA A 88 -0.43 -4.39 -5.16
C ALA A 88 -1.28 -4.98 -4.03
N HIS A 89 -1.07 -6.27 -3.72
CA HIS A 89 -1.61 -6.92 -2.53
C HIS A 89 -0.54 -6.89 -1.44
N VAL A 90 -0.81 -6.17 -0.38
CA VAL A 90 0.17 -5.80 0.65
C VAL A 90 -0.31 -6.16 2.06
N ASN A 91 0.63 -6.24 2.99
CA ASN A 91 0.37 -6.18 4.42
C ASN A 91 1.10 -4.99 5.04
N PHE A 92 0.35 -4.07 5.62
CA PHE A 92 0.88 -2.95 6.38
C PHE A 92 1.01 -3.38 7.85
N LEU A 93 2.24 -3.55 8.31
CA LEU A 93 2.56 -3.96 9.68
C LEU A 93 2.94 -2.75 10.52
N ASN A 94 2.41 -2.65 11.72
CA ASN A 94 2.63 -1.56 12.67
C ASN A 94 2.42 -0.14 12.08
N LEU A 95 1.61 -0.01 11.04
CA LEU A 95 1.30 1.29 10.45
C LEU A 95 0.30 2.06 11.32
N PHE A 96 -0.64 1.35 11.96
CA PHE A 96 -1.72 1.96 12.74
C PHE A 96 -1.60 1.71 14.26
N ASN A 97 -0.66 0.88 14.70
CA ASN A 97 -0.42 0.55 16.11
C ASN A 97 1.05 0.20 16.36
N ASP A 98 1.45 0.07 17.64
CA ASP A 98 2.79 -0.33 18.06
C ASP A 98 2.81 -1.73 18.70
N ASP A 99 1.77 -2.53 18.53
CA ASP A 99 1.69 -3.88 19.09
C ASP A 99 2.81 -4.75 18.50
N PRO A 100 3.69 -5.35 19.33
CA PRO A 100 4.72 -6.26 18.83
C PRO A 100 4.17 -7.53 18.17
N ASN A 101 2.90 -7.85 18.41
CA ASN A 101 2.19 -8.99 17.81
C ASN A 101 1.24 -8.55 16.69
N ASP A 102 1.41 -7.34 16.16
CA ASP A 102 0.56 -6.84 15.09
C ASP A 102 0.58 -7.77 13.89
N THR A 103 -0.60 -8.21 13.48
CA THR A 103 -0.80 -9.05 12.30
C THR A 103 -0.99 -8.22 11.03
N GLY A 104 -1.20 -6.92 11.18
CA GLY A 104 -1.25 -5.96 10.10
C GLY A 104 -2.63 -5.70 9.52
N VAL A 105 -2.61 -4.90 8.48
CA VAL A 105 -3.75 -4.56 7.63
C VAL A 105 -3.45 -5.02 6.22
N ALA A 106 -4.25 -5.96 5.71
CA ALA A 106 -4.19 -6.36 4.31
C ALA A 106 -4.76 -5.24 3.44
N GLY A 107 -4.05 -4.88 2.39
CA GLY A 107 -4.46 -3.89 1.41
C GLY A 107 -4.43 -4.44 -0.01
N VAL A 108 -5.37 -3.98 -0.82
CA VAL A 108 -5.27 -4.04 -2.28
C VAL A 108 -5.24 -2.61 -2.77
N ASP A 109 -4.06 -2.14 -3.09
CA ASP A 109 -3.82 -0.80 -3.61
C ASP A 109 -3.84 -0.83 -5.13
N ILE A 110 -4.47 0.16 -5.74
CA ILE A 110 -4.56 0.33 -7.18
C ILE A 110 -4.02 1.72 -7.50
N TYR A 111 -3.02 1.77 -8.35
CA TYR A 111 -2.44 3.01 -8.83
C TYR A 111 -2.70 3.18 -10.32
N ARG A 112 -3.06 4.38 -10.75
CA ARG A 112 -2.96 4.80 -12.14
C ARG A 112 -1.73 5.71 -12.28
N MET A 113 -0.91 5.39 -13.27
CA MET A 113 0.38 6.04 -13.49
C MET A 113 0.32 6.93 -14.73
N ASP A 114 1.06 8.03 -14.74
CA ASP A 114 1.23 8.89 -15.91
C ASP A 114 2.33 8.37 -16.87
N ALA A 115 2.57 9.12 -17.93
CA ALA A 115 3.58 8.78 -18.93
C ALA A 115 5.01 8.76 -18.36
N ASP A 116 5.28 9.51 -17.30
CA ASP A 116 6.57 9.57 -16.61
C ASP A 116 6.72 8.49 -15.52
N GLY A 117 5.66 7.70 -15.29
CA GLY A 117 5.63 6.66 -14.27
C GLY A 117 5.39 7.17 -12.87
N LYS A 118 4.74 8.32 -12.73
CA LYS A 118 4.28 8.85 -11.44
C LYS A 118 2.83 8.46 -11.19
N ALA A 119 2.51 8.12 -9.95
CA ALA A 119 1.15 7.85 -9.53
C ALA A 119 0.32 9.13 -9.57
N ILE A 120 -0.79 9.11 -10.32
CA ILE A 120 -1.71 10.25 -10.47
C ILE A 120 -3.10 9.97 -9.91
N GLU A 121 -3.37 8.73 -9.54
CA GLU A 121 -4.63 8.35 -8.91
C GLU A 121 -4.45 7.05 -8.12
N HIS A 122 -5.15 6.93 -6.99
CA HIS A 122 -5.00 5.80 -6.09
C HIS A 122 -6.34 5.41 -5.46
N TRP A 123 -6.61 4.13 -5.45
CA TRP A 123 -7.68 3.47 -4.69
C TRP A 123 -7.07 2.42 -3.79
N ASP A 124 -7.73 2.15 -2.68
CA ASP A 124 -7.41 1.00 -1.87
C ASP A 124 -8.66 0.31 -1.30
N VAL A 125 -8.47 -0.93 -0.91
CA VAL A 125 -9.41 -1.68 -0.08
C VAL A 125 -8.61 -2.28 1.05
N LEU A 126 -8.93 -1.89 2.29
CA LEU A 126 -8.19 -2.29 3.47
C LEU A 126 -9.00 -3.21 4.36
N GLN A 127 -8.35 -4.22 4.94
CA GLN A 127 -8.95 -5.14 5.90
C GLN A 127 -7.96 -5.53 6.99
N LEU A 128 -8.36 -5.43 8.26
CA LEU A 128 -7.56 -5.97 9.36
C LEU A 128 -7.34 -7.47 9.18
N VAL A 129 -6.10 -7.91 9.31
CA VAL A 129 -5.77 -9.34 9.28
C VAL A 129 -6.31 -10.05 10.51
N GLY A 130 -6.23 -9.41 11.67
CA GLY A 130 -6.78 -9.89 12.93
C GLY A 130 -6.07 -11.13 13.48
N ASP A 131 -6.53 -11.62 14.61
CA ASP A 131 -6.04 -12.88 15.19
C ASP A 131 -6.43 -14.06 14.28
N PRO A 132 -5.49 -14.93 13.90
CA PRO A 132 -5.79 -16.14 13.14
C PRO A 132 -6.83 -17.06 13.79
N LYS A 133 -7.04 -16.97 15.11
CA LYS A 133 -8.02 -17.74 15.87
C LYS A 133 -9.40 -17.08 15.90
N ASN A 134 -9.47 -15.81 15.58
CA ASN A 134 -10.69 -15.01 15.58
C ASN A 134 -11.03 -14.57 14.15
N SER A 135 -12.25 -14.25 13.95
CA SER A 135 -12.96 -13.91 12.74
C SER A 135 -12.41 -12.74 11.94
N ALA A 136 -13.04 -12.49 10.82
CA ALA A 136 -12.92 -11.26 10.02
C ALA A 136 -13.40 -10.04 10.83
N PRO A 137 -12.51 -9.24 11.44
CA PRO A 137 -12.89 -8.26 12.47
C PRO A 137 -13.75 -7.09 11.95
N TRP A 138 -13.78 -6.87 10.65
CA TRP A 138 -14.58 -5.79 10.04
C TRP A 138 -15.96 -6.23 9.61
N VAL A 139 -16.07 -7.47 9.13
CA VAL A 139 -17.32 -7.98 8.53
C VAL A 139 -18.12 -8.75 9.56
N ALA A 140 -17.45 -9.54 10.39
CA ALA A 140 -18.07 -10.40 11.37
C ALA A 140 -17.15 -10.63 12.58
N PRO A 141 -17.00 -9.65 13.48
CA PRO A 141 -16.00 -9.70 14.55
C PRO A 141 -16.19 -10.84 15.56
N ASN A 142 -17.37 -11.42 15.63
CA ASN A 142 -17.71 -12.50 16.56
C ASN A 142 -17.95 -13.85 15.86
N VAL A 143 -17.66 -13.94 14.57
CA VAL A 143 -17.86 -15.18 13.81
C VAL A 143 -16.51 -15.90 13.68
N PRO A 144 -16.39 -17.16 14.13
CA PRO A 144 -15.16 -17.94 13.95
C PRO A 144 -14.78 -18.07 12.48
N ARG A 145 -13.49 -18.15 12.21
CA ARG A 145 -13.00 -18.43 10.85
C ARG A 145 -13.56 -19.74 10.35
N ALA A 146 -14.08 -19.73 9.13
CA ALA A 146 -14.58 -20.93 8.45
C ALA A 146 -13.48 -21.82 7.86
N ASN A 147 -12.25 -21.29 7.76
CA ASN A 147 -11.11 -22.01 7.21
C ASN A 147 -9.79 -21.51 7.85
N PRO A 148 -8.70 -22.31 7.80
CA PRO A 148 -7.41 -21.96 8.38
C PRO A 148 -6.51 -21.14 7.44
N ASN A 149 -6.97 -20.76 6.26
CA ASN A 149 -6.18 -20.06 5.26
C ASN A 149 -5.83 -18.65 5.73
N GLY A 150 -4.63 -18.20 5.41
CA GLY A 150 -4.23 -16.81 5.61
C GLY A 150 -4.80 -15.88 4.53
N MET A 151 -4.55 -14.57 4.69
CA MET A 151 -4.93 -13.55 3.70
C MET A 151 -3.87 -13.35 2.61
N PHE A 152 -2.70 -13.99 2.73
CA PHE A 152 -1.56 -13.78 1.85
C PHE A 152 -1.05 -15.04 1.19
#